data_332c0fe9047c77fb70eee569a86d661f
#
_entry.id   332c0fe9047c77fb70eee569a86d661f
#
_cell.length_a   1.000
_cell.length_b   1.000
_cell.length_c   1.000
_cell.angle_alpha   90.00
_cell.angle_beta   90.00
_cell.angle_gamma   90.00
#
_symmetry.space_group_name_H-M   'P 1'
#
loop_
_entity.id
_entity.type
_entity.pdbx_description
1 polymer ?
#
loop_
_entity_poly.entity_id
_entity_poly.type
_entity_poly.pdbx_seq_one_letter_code
_entity_poly.pdbx_strand_id
1 'polypeptide(L)'
;MRMMLTGAGAVGECILKMLEKRDPKGEWLSYVLLADFDLKRADEVKSHLEQERKYREGTQYETAQVDARDREALTALMREHRIDFVMDAASPFVSNFIFDAAFEAGADYASMGTWSVPKDHPEFGKGFEGAYLEPMTKYNFDRHEAWKEKGQMACICLGIDPGVVNVFAKYAAEYLFDELLEVHVKDGGNLTPPESEKDEIIFGFNVWTVLDEVMNPNAEWSREGGVHNEDAFAGEADFRMPEPF
;
A
#
# COMPACT_ATOMS: atom_id res chain seq x y z
N MET A 1 20.62 5.71 1.68
CA MET A 1 19.41 5.48 0.88
C MET A 1 18.68 6.79 0.65
N ARG A 2 18.25 7.03 -0.56
CA ARG A 2 17.41 8.16 -0.96
C ARG A 2 16.03 7.63 -1.33
N MET A 3 15.01 8.00 -0.58
CA MET A 3 13.66 7.47 -0.72
C MET A 3 12.70 8.52 -1.32
N MET A 4 11.81 8.11 -2.20
CA MET A 4 10.61 8.85 -2.53
C MET A 4 9.43 8.21 -1.79
N LEU A 5 8.69 8.99 -1.03
CA LEU A 5 7.42 8.55 -0.46
C LEU A 5 6.30 9.23 -1.22
N THR A 6 5.41 8.44 -1.83
CA THR A 6 4.22 8.92 -2.52
C THR A 6 3.01 8.85 -1.60
N GLY A 7 2.31 9.96 -1.46
CA GLY A 7 1.14 10.10 -0.60
C GLY A 7 1.48 10.63 0.81
N ALA A 8 1.15 11.90 1.04
CA ALA A 8 1.30 12.60 2.32
C ALA A 8 0.07 12.45 3.25
N GLY A 9 -0.71 11.39 3.07
CA GLY A 9 -1.84 11.06 3.93
C GLY A 9 -1.42 10.60 5.33
N ALA A 10 -2.39 10.14 6.12
CA ALA A 10 -2.13 9.65 7.48
C ALA A 10 -1.12 8.49 7.52
N VAL A 11 -1.19 7.57 6.56
CA VAL A 11 -0.28 6.44 6.45
C VAL A 11 1.13 6.92 6.11
N GLY A 12 1.29 7.79 5.10
CA GLY A 12 2.60 8.32 4.71
C GLY A 12 3.27 9.10 5.84
N GLU A 13 2.53 9.97 6.53
CA GLU A 13 3.04 10.69 7.70
C GLU A 13 3.45 9.72 8.83
N CYS A 14 2.64 8.67 9.09
CA CYS A 14 2.96 7.67 10.10
C CYS A 14 4.25 6.91 9.76
N ILE A 15 4.43 6.49 8.50
CA ILE A 15 5.66 5.84 8.03
C ILE A 15 6.86 6.73 8.31
N LEU A 16 6.83 8.00 7.92
CA LEU A 16 7.95 8.91 8.12
C LEU A 16 8.24 9.15 9.60
N LYS A 17 7.23 9.30 10.46
CA LYS A 17 7.41 9.39 11.91
C LYS A 17 8.05 8.13 12.51
N MET A 18 7.70 6.97 12.00
CA MET A 18 8.31 5.70 12.44
C MET A 18 9.76 5.58 11.96
N LEU A 19 10.06 6.02 10.74
CA LEU A 19 11.42 6.04 10.21
C LEU A 19 12.31 7.02 10.99
N GLU A 20 11.83 8.22 11.31
CA GLU A 20 12.54 9.18 12.18
C GLU A 20 12.86 8.61 13.57
N LYS A 21 11.96 7.80 14.14
CA LYS A 21 12.22 7.11 15.42
C LYS A 21 13.28 6.03 15.31
N ARG A 22 13.36 5.34 14.18
CA ARG A 22 14.29 4.22 13.95
C ARG A 22 15.66 4.67 13.46
N ASP A 23 15.70 5.76 12.73
CA ASP A 23 16.92 6.36 12.18
C ASP A 23 17.01 7.87 12.46
N PRO A 24 17.04 8.28 13.73
CA PRO A 24 16.94 9.70 14.11
C PRO A 24 18.12 10.54 13.65
N LYS A 25 19.20 9.94 13.17
CA LYS A 25 20.39 10.61 12.66
C LYS A 25 20.53 10.54 11.13
N GLY A 26 19.64 9.82 10.45
CA GLY A 26 19.72 9.63 9.00
C GLY A 26 20.92 8.79 8.57
N GLU A 27 21.32 7.81 9.39
CA GLU A 27 22.52 6.98 9.13
C GLU A 27 22.33 6.08 7.89
N TRP A 28 21.11 5.57 7.68
CA TRP A 28 20.78 4.75 6.52
C TRP A 28 19.76 5.42 5.60
N LEU A 29 18.83 6.26 6.11
CA LEU A 29 17.89 7.05 5.33
C LEU A 29 18.35 8.52 5.32
N SER A 30 19.12 8.89 4.30
CA SER A 30 19.72 10.23 4.24
C SER A 30 18.82 11.30 3.63
N TYR A 31 17.83 10.88 2.81
CA TYR A 31 17.00 11.80 2.04
C TYR A 31 15.62 11.22 1.77
N VAL A 32 14.60 12.05 1.89
CA VAL A 32 13.21 11.74 1.50
C VAL A 32 12.63 12.83 0.62
N LEU A 33 12.15 12.45 -0.56
CA LEU A 33 11.26 13.26 -1.38
C LEU A 33 9.83 12.86 -1.06
N LEU A 34 9.08 13.72 -0.38
CA LEU A 34 7.67 13.51 -0.10
C LEU A 34 6.84 14.09 -1.25
N ALA A 35 6.24 13.22 -2.04
CA ALA A 35 5.50 13.56 -3.25
C ALA A 35 4.00 13.33 -3.06
N ASP A 36 3.22 14.35 -3.34
CA ASP A 36 1.76 14.31 -3.27
C ASP A 36 1.15 15.19 -4.36
N PHE A 37 -0.13 14.94 -4.73
CA PHE A 37 -0.84 15.86 -5.61
C PHE A 37 -1.19 17.18 -4.90
N ASP A 38 -1.31 17.16 -3.56
CA ASP A 38 -1.48 18.33 -2.71
C ASP A 38 -0.14 18.74 -2.05
N LEU A 39 0.57 19.64 -2.70
CA LEU A 39 1.85 20.14 -2.19
C LEU A 39 1.73 20.73 -0.78
N LYS A 40 0.61 21.40 -0.47
CA LYS A 40 0.41 21.97 0.85
C LYS A 40 0.41 20.91 1.93
N ARG A 41 -0.25 19.76 1.67
CA ARG A 41 -0.25 18.64 2.61
C ARG A 41 1.15 18.03 2.79
N ALA A 42 1.91 17.90 1.71
CA ALA A 42 3.30 17.45 1.78
C ALA A 42 4.17 18.39 2.63
N ASP A 43 4.03 19.70 2.44
CA ASP A 43 4.75 20.71 3.22
C ASP A 43 4.36 20.71 4.70
N GLU A 44 3.10 20.49 5.03
CA GLU A 44 2.62 20.34 6.41
C GLU A 44 3.30 19.15 7.09
N VAL A 45 3.29 17.97 6.44
CA VAL A 45 3.94 16.76 6.98
C VAL A 45 5.44 16.98 7.17
N LYS A 46 6.13 17.54 6.18
CA LYS A 46 7.55 17.90 6.31
C LYS A 46 7.79 18.79 7.53
N SER A 47 6.97 19.83 7.69
CA SER A 47 7.09 20.79 8.82
C SER A 47 6.91 20.09 10.17
N HIS A 48 5.94 19.19 10.29
CA HIS A 48 5.73 18.40 11.51
C HIS A 48 6.96 17.53 11.83
N LEU A 49 7.51 16.81 10.85
CA LEU A 49 8.69 15.98 11.04
C LEU A 49 9.92 16.82 11.46
N GLU A 50 10.14 17.96 10.84
CA GLU A 50 11.26 18.86 11.18
C GLU A 50 11.13 19.49 12.57
N GLN A 51 9.92 19.75 13.05
CA GLN A 51 9.65 20.26 14.40
C GLN A 51 9.78 19.18 15.47
N GLU A 52 9.34 17.96 15.18
CA GLU A 52 9.32 16.84 16.14
C GLU A 52 10.66 16.09 16.21
N ARG A 53 11.58 16.30 15.25
CA ARG A 53 12.85 15.58 15.21
C ARG A 53 13.74 15.85 16.41
N LYS A 54 14.40 14.79 16.87
CA LYS A 54 15.31 14.85 18.00
C LYS A 54 16.68 15.46 17.66
N TYR A 55 17.16 15.25 16.43
CA TYR A 55 18.46 15.72 15.97
C TYR A 55 18.32 16.60 14.74
N ARG A 56 19.09 17.70 14.69
CA ARG A 56 19.10 18.58 13.49
C ARG A 56 19.75 17.92 12.28
N GLU A 57 20.74 17.07 12.54
CA GLU A 57 21.46 16.27 11.54
C GLU A 57 20.71 14.94 11.35
N GLY A 58 19.62 14.97 10.68
CA GLY A 58 18.83 13.78 10.36
C GLY A 58 18.57 13.68 8.85
N THR A 59 17.59 12.91 8.53
CA THR A 59 17.08 12.78 7.15
C THR A 59 16.73 14.14 6.57
N GLN A 60 17.19 14.43 5.35
CA GLN A 60 16.77 15.62 4.61
C GLN A 60 15.41 15.38 3.96
N TYR A 61 14.49 16.33 4.12
CA TYR A 61 13.16 16.26 3.51
C TYR A 61 12.98 17.35 2.44
N GLU A 62 12.55 16.92 1.26
CA GLU A 62 12.04 17.80 0.23
C GLU A 62 10.61 17.39 -0.14
N THR A 63 9.86 18.29 -0.72
CA THR A 63 8.48 18.07 -1.14
C THR A 63 8.35 18.30 -2.63
N ALA A 64 7.46 17.54 -3.29
CA ALA A 64 7.15 17.73 -4.70
C ALA A 64 5.65 17.57 -4.94
N GLN A 65 5.11 18.39 -5.83
CA GLN A 65 3.75 18.17 -6.33
C GLN A 65 3.80 17.30 -7.57
N VAL A 66 3.05 16.20 -7.56
CA VAL A 66 2.92 15.31 -8.71
C VAL A 66 1.58 14.58 -8.68
N ASP A 67 0.95 14.46 -9.85
CA ASP A 67 -0.15 13.51 -10.03
C ASP A 67 0.46 12.10 -10.18
N ALA A 68 0.09 11.19 -9.31
CA ALA A 68 0.61 9.82 -9.33
C ALA A 68 0.25 9.05 -10.61
N ARG A 69 -0.70 9.51 -11.41
CA ARG A 69 -1.00 8.95 -12.73
C ARG A 69 -0.05 9.41 -13.83
N ASP A 70 0.70 10.47 -13.58
CA ASP A 70 1.73 10.95 -14.51
C ASP A 70 3.05 10.19 -14.30
N ARG A 71 3.14 9.03 -14.96
CA ARG A 71 4.31 8.15 -14.89
C ARG A 71 5.59 8.85 -15.35
N GLU A 72 5.51 9.70 -16.36
CA GLU A 72 6.69 10.40 -16.90
C GLU A 72 7.21 11.43 -15.87
N ALA A 73 6.32 12.21 -15.26
CA ALA A 73 6.68 13.15 -14.19
C ALA A 73 7.25 12.43 -12.96
N LEU A 74 6.64 11.33 -12.52
CA LEU A 74 7.17 10.50 -11.44
C LEU A 74 8.58 9.99 -11.74
N THR A 75 8.77 9.40 -12.93
CA THR A 75 10.07 8.89 -13.37
C THR A 75 11.13 10.00 -13.43
N ALA A 76 10.75 11.18 -13.92
CA ALA A 76 11.65 12.34 -13.99
C ALA A 76 12.08 12.81 -12.59
N LEU A 77 11.13 12.95 -11.65
CA LEU A 77 11.40 13.28 -10.24
C LEU A 77 12.34 12.26 -9.59
N MET A 78 12.07 10.97 -9.76
CA MET A 78 12.91 9.91 -9.19
C MET A 78 14.35 9.99 -9.70
N ARG A 79 14.54 10.26 -10.99
CA ARG A 79 15.89 10.41 -11.61
C ARG A 79 16.57 11.69 -11.15
N GLU A 80 15.88 12.82 -11.16
CA GLU A 80 16.40 14.12 -10.73
C GLU A 80 16.92 14.06 -9.29
N HIS A 81 16.13 13.48 -8.39
CA HIS A 81 16.45 13.35 -6.97
C HIS A 81 17.29 12.11 -6.65
N ARG A 82 17.65 11.28 -7.65
CA ARG A 82 18.47 10.06 -7.51
C ARG A 82 17.87 9.12 -6.46
N ILE A 83 16.60 8.79 -6.62
CA ILE A 83 15.87 7.93 -5.71
C ILE A 83 16.31 6.48 -5.88
N ASP A 84 16.68 5.84 -4.78
CA ASP A 84 17.04 4.43 -4.71
C ASP A 84 15.83 3.53 -4.42
N PHE A 85 14.86 4.08 -3.69
CA PHE A 85 13.73 3.32 -3.15
C PHE A 85 12.45 4.15 -3.14
N VAL A 86 11.34 3.55 -3.58
CA VAL A 86 10.02 4.17 -3.54
C VAL A 86 9.17 3.46 -2.49
N MET A 87 8.66 4.22 -1.52
CA MET A 87 7.62 3.80 -0.60
C MET A 87 6.29 4.38 -1.06
N ASP A 88 5.42 3.53 -1.56
CA ASP A 88 4.09 3.93 -2.02
C ASP A 88 3.07 3.86 -0.88
N ALA A 89 2.64 5.04 -0.43
CA ALA A 89 1.59 5.26 0.55
C ALA A 89 0.40 6.04 -0.04
N ALA A 90 0.34 6.11 -1.37
CA ALA A 90 -0.80 6.68 -2.08
C ALA A 90 -1.99 5.72 -2.10
N SER A 91 -3.10 6.16 -2.69
CA SER A 91 -4.25 5.28 -2.90
C SER A 91 -3.87 4.10 -3.81
N PRO A 92 -4.31 2.87 -3.50
CA PRO A 92 -4.07 1.69 -4.34
C PRO A 92 -4.44 1.89 -5.82
N PHE A 93 -5.44 2.72 -6.11
CA PHE A 93 -5.90 3.01 -7.47
C PHE A 93 -4.84 3.62 -8.40
N VAL A 94 -3.76 4.17 -7.84
CA VAL A 94 -2.66 4.77 -8.62
C VAL A 94 -1.34 4.00 -8.47
N SER A 95 -1.30 2.95 -7.66
CA SER A 95 -0.08 2.21 -7.34
C SER A 95 0.62 1.63 -8.58
N ASN A 96 -0.11 1.19 -9.59
CA ASN A 96 0.50 0.61 -10.78
C ASN A 96 1.30 1.65 -11.60
N PHE A 97 0.87 2.91 -11.62
CA PHE A 97 1.65 3.99 -12.25
C PHE A 97 2.96 4.27 -11.51
N ILE A 98 2.89 4.27 -10.17
CA ILE A 98 4.06 4.50 -9.30
C ILE A 98 5.04 3.31 -9.42
N PHE A 99 4.52 2.09 -9.43
CA PHE A 99 5.28 0.86 -9.63
C PHE A 99 6.04 0.87 -10.96
N ASP A 100 5.36 1.23 -12.07
CA ASP A 100 5.99 1.32 -13.38
C ASP A 100 7.03 2.46 -13.43
N ALA A 101 6.76 3.61 -12.81
CA ALA A 101 7.70 4.72 -12.74
C ALA A 101 8.97 4.34 -11.96
N ALA A 102 8.83 3.62 -10.85
CA ALA A 102 9.96 3.11 -10.07
C ALA A 102 10.80 2.13 -10.89
N PHE A 103 10.17 1.21 -11.62
CA PHE A 103 10.85 0.31 -12.54
C PHE A 103 11.65 1.05 -13.62
N GLU A 104 11.06 2.07 -14.25
CA GLU A 104 11.70 2.88 -15.28
C GLU A 104 12.85 3.73 -14.72
N ALA A 105 12.69 4.27 -13.53
CA ALA A 105 13.70 5.07 -12.86
C ALA A 105 14.91 4.25 -12.37
N GLY A 106 14.74 2.94 -12.18
CA GLY A 106 15.77 2.06 -11.63
C GLY A 106 15.76 2.01 -10.10
N ALA A 107 14.65 2.41 -9.47
CA ALA A 107 14.47 2.37 -8.02
C ALA A 107 13.78 1.07 -7.57
N ASP A 108 14.09 0.60 -6.37
CA ASP A 108 13.32 -0.43 -5.70
C ASP A 108 11.96 0.12 -5.26
N TYR A 109 11.00 -0.76 -5.02
CA TYR A 109 9.62 -0.37 -4.73
C TYR A 109 9.03 -1.14 -3.56
N ALA A 110 8.21 -0.46 -2.77
CA ALA A 110 7.37 -1.10 -1.75
C ALA A 110 6.01 -0.42 -1.63
N SER A 111 4.95 -1.21 -1.41
CA SER A 111 3.60 -0.71 -1.16
C SER A 111 2.84 -1.56 -0.14
N MET A 112 1.89 -0.95 0.56
CA MET A 112 0.98 -1.67 1.43
C MET A 112 -0.16 -2.33 0.65
N GLY A 113 -0.64 -1.68 -0.40
CA GLY A 113 -1.74 -2.15 -1.23
C GLY A 113 -1.31 -2.56 -2.63
N THR A 114 -2.24 -3.17 -3.33
CA THR A 114 -2.17 -3.48 -4.76
C THR A 114 -3.50 -3.17 -5.40
N TRP A 115 -3.50 -3.02 -6.71
CA TRP A 115 -4.72 -2.78 -7.46
C TRP A 115 -4.68 -3.49 -8.81
N SER A 116 -5.82 -3.98 -9.26
CA SER A 116 -5.99 -4.39 -10.65
C SER A 116 -5.86 -3.16 -11.57
N VAL A 117 -5.69 -3.37 -12.84
CA VAL A 117 -5.41 -2.29 -13.80
C VAL A 117 -6.57 -1.28 -13.86
N PRO A 118 -6.37 -0.02 -13.47
CA PRO A 118 -7.42 1.00 -13.55
C PRO A 118 -7.74 1.38 -14.99
N LYS A 119 -8.94 1.95 -15.24
CA LYS A 119 -9.43 2.28 -16.59
C LYS A 119 -8.54 3.28 -17.34
N ASP A 120 -7.84 4.13 -16.64
CA ASP A 120 -6.93 5.13 -17.19
C ASP A 120 -5.47 4.65 -17.29
N HIS A 121 -5.18 3.41 -16.91
CA HIS A 121 -3.86 2.82 -17.07
C HIS A 121 -3.64 2.33 -18.51
N PRO A 122 -2.42 2.47 -19.09
CA PRO A 122 -2.12 2.04 -20.47
C PRO A 122 -2.35 0.55 -20.76
N GLU A 123 -2.32 -0.28 -19.73
CA GLU A 123 -2.56 -1.73 -19.85
C GLU A 123 -4.05 -2.12 -19.76
N PHE A 124 -4.94 -1.17 -19.44
CA PHE A 124 -6.36 -1.47 -19.35
C PHE A 124 -6.92 -1.97 -20.70
N GLY A 125 -7.68 -3.05 -20.65
CA GLY A 125 -8.24 -3.68 -21.86
C GLY A 125 -7.28 -4.57 -22.64
N LYS A 126 -6.01 -4.68 -22.22
CA LYS A 126 -5.03 -5.60 -22.83
C LYS A 126 -5.05 -6.97 -22.13
N GLY A 127 -6.20 -7.58 -22.02
CA GLY A 127 -6.39 -8.88 -21.37
C GLY A 127 -7.01 -8.81 -19.98
N PHE A 128 -7.47 -7.64 -19.58
CA PHE A 128 -8.07 -7.38 -18.27
C PHE A 128 -9.57 -7.06 -18.34
N GLU A 129 -10.29 -7.62 -19.29
CA GLU A 129 -11.74 -7.63 -19.22
C GLU A 129 -12.16 -8.48 -18.01
N GLY A 130 -12.61 -7.85 -16.96
CA GLY A 130 -12.92 -8.48 -15.68
C GLY A 130 -11.80 -8.35 -14.67
N ALA A 131 -11.35 -7.13 -14.40
CA ALA A 131 -10.30 -6.81 -13.43
C ALA A 131 -10.53 -7.44 -12.04
N TYR A 132 -11.76 -7.69 -11.67
CA TYR A 132 -12.17 -8.37 -10.44
C TYR A 132 -12.22 -9.90 -10.53
N LEU A 133 -11.92 -10.49 -11.68
CA LEU A 133 -11.83 -11.93 -11.87
C LEU A 133 -10.41 -12.47 -11.73
N GLU A 134 -9.44 -11.61 -11.49
CA GLU A 134 -8.04 -11.97 -11.29
C GLU A 134 -7.49 -11.38 -9.99
N PRO A 135 -6.52 -12.02 -9.35
CA PRO A 135 -5.88 -11.48 -8.15
C PRO A 135 -5.34 -10.05 -8.40
N MET A 136 -5.60 -9.13 -7.49
CA MET A 136 -5.12 -7.73 -7.59
C MET A 136 -3.60 -7.62 -7.74
N THR A 137 -2.86 -8.63 -7.28
CA THR A 137 -1.40 -8.72 -7.38
C THR A 137 -0.90 -9.15 -8.75
N LYS A 138 -1.78 -9.62 -9.64
CA LYS A 138 -1.38 -10.18 -10.94
C LYS A 138 -0.57 -9.21 -11.78
N TYR A 139 -0.97 -7.92 -11.81
CA TYR A 139 -0.24 -6.87 -12.52
C TYR A 139 1.24 -6.81 -12.13
N ASN A 140 1.52 -6.90 -10.85
CA ASN A 140 2.88 -6.85 -10.32
C ASN A 140 3.64 -8.16 -10.57
N PHE A 141 3.00 -9.32 -10.34
CA PHE A 141 3.63 -10.62 -10.54
C PHE A 141 3.94 -10.93 -12.02
N ASP A 142 3.12 -10.49 -12.94
CA ASP A 142 3.38 -10.63 -14.38
C ASP A 142 4.67 -9.90 -14.81
N ARG A 143 5.16 -8.95 -14.01
CA ARG A 143 6.38 -8.18 -14.26
C ARG A 143 7.60 -8.68 -13.47
N HIS A 144 7.44 -9.77 -12.71
CA HIS A 144 8.48 -10.32 -11.85
C HIS A 144 9.82 -10.53 -12.56
N GLU A 145 9.80 -11.21 -13.71
CA GLU A 145 11.05 -11.52 -14.43
C GLU A 145 11.74 -10.24 -14.94
N ALA A 146 10.98 -9.24 -15.40
CA ALA A 146 11.57 -7.97 -15.85
C ALA A 146 12.25 -7.20 -14.70
N TRP A 147 11.65 -7.17 -13.51
CA TRP A 147 12.25 -6.58 -12.31
C TRP A 147 13.52 -7.32 -11.89
N LYS A 148 13.48 -8.62 -11.89
CA LYS A 148 14.61 -9.50 -11.56
C LYS A 148 15.77 -9.34 -12.54
N GLU A 149 15.51 -9.27 -13.85
CA GLU A 149 16.53 -9.04 -14.89
C GLU A 149 17.25 -7.70 -14.70
N LYS A 150 16.57 -6.67 -14.21
CA LYS A 150 17.17 -5.38 -13.86
C LYS A 150 17.90 -5.37 -12.53
N GLY A 151 17.78 -6.44 -11.73
CA GLY A 151 18.31 -6.49 -10.37
C GLY A 151 17.58 -5.57 -9.38
N GLN A 152 16.34 -5.19 -9.71
CA GLN A 152 15.47 -4.39 -8.86
C GLN A 152 14.56 -5.28 -8.03
N MET A 153 14.13 -4.77 -6.89
CA MET A 153 13.18 -5.43 -5.98
C MET A 153 11.87 -4.66 -5.90
N ALA A 154 10.76 -5.40 -5.95
CA ALA A 154 9.46 -4.86 -5.58
C ALA A 154 8.84 -5.71 -4.47
N CYS A 155 8.46 -5.09 -3.36
CA CYS A 155 7.77 -5.72 -2.26
C CYS A 155 6.38 -5.09 -2.11
N ILE A 156 5.36 -5.88 -2.38
CA ILE A 156 3.95 -5.45 -2.35
C ILE A 156 3.22 -6.08 -1.17
N CYS A 157 2.05 -5.56 -0.83
CA CYS A 157 1.23 -6.11 0.25
C CYS A 157 1.92 -6.04 1.63
N LEU A 158 2.53 -4.90 1.97
CA LEU A 158 3.20 -4.65 3.25
C LEU A 158 2.28 -4.00 4.29
N GLY A 159 0.98 -4.24 4.19
CA GLY A 159 -0.02 -3.76 5.13
C GLY A 159 -0.35 -4.76 6.24
N ILE A 160 -1.57 -4.68 6.73
CA ILE A 160 -2.14 -5.62 7.69
C ILE A 160 -2.79 -6.76 6.92
N ASP A 161 -3.71 -6.43 6.05
CA ASP A 161 -4.43 -7.31 5.15
C ASP A 161 -4.61 -6.61 3.78
N PRO A 162 -3.79 -7.02 2.83
CA PRO A 162 -2.72 -8.03 2.87
C PRO A 162 -1.44 -7.56 3.57
N GLY A 163 -0.71 -8.51 4.17
CA GLY A 163 0.60 -8.25 4.77
C GLY A 163 0.89 -9.07 6.01
N VAL A 164 0.69 -8.50 7.19
CA VAL A 164 1.00 -9.18 8.47
C VAL A 164 0.21 -10.47 8.66
N VAL A 165 -1.01 -10.54 8.16
CA VAL A 165 -1.84 -11.76 8.20
C VAL A 165 -1.19 -12.93 7.46
N ASN A 166 -0.51 -12.64 6.33
CA ASN A 166 0.24 -13.65 5.57
C ASN A 166 1.43 -14.18 6.38
N VAL A 167 2.11 -13.30 7.12
CA VAL A 167 3.21 -13.69 8.02
C VAL A 167 2.68 -14.56 9.16
N PHE A 168 1.54 -14.23 9.75
CA PHE A 168 0.92 -15.04 10.79
C PHE A 168 0.47 -16.41 10.28
N ALA A 169 -0.13 -16.47 9.10
CA ALA A 169 -0.51 -17.74 8.47
C ALA A 169 0.73 -18.62 8.23
N LYS A 170 1.82 -18.03 7.70
CA LYS A 170 3.07 -18.74 7.49
C LYS A 170 3.70 -19.23 8.80
N TYR A 171 3.72 -18.37 9.82
CA TYR A 171 4.20 -18.73 11.15
C TYR A 171 3.39 -19.87 11.77
N ALA A 172 2.06 -19.83 11.65
CA ALA A 172 1.19 -20.87 12.14
C ALA A 172 1.47 -22.22 11.44
N ALA A 173 1.65 -22.21 10.12
CA ALA A 173 1.99 -23.39 9.34
C ALA A 173 3.35 -24.00 9.70
N GLU A 174 4.32 -23.18 10.10
CA GLU A 174 5.68 -23.67 10.42
C GLU A 174 5.86 -24.08 11.88
N TYR A 175 5.12 -23.46 12.81
CA TYR A 175 5.45 -23.57 14.24
C TYR A 175 4.28 -23.95 15.15
N LEU A 176 3.02 -23.81 14.71
CA LEU A 176 1.87 -24.00 15.59
C LEU A 176 1.00 -25.19 15.25
N PHE A 177 0.95 -25.61 14.00
CA PHE A 177 0.08 -26.68 13.53
C PHE A 177 0.83 -27.66 12.64
N ASP A 178 0.47 -28.93 12.72
CA ASP A 178 1.02 -29.98 11.84
C ASP A 178 0.49 -29.82 10.40
N GLU A 179 -0.74 -29.35 10.25
CA GLU A 179 -1.39 -29.10 8.98
C GLU A 179 -2.39 -27.95 9.11
N LEU A 180 -2.40 -27.04 8.13
CA LEU A 180 -3.44 -26.02 7.99
C LEU A 180 -4.51 -26.53 7.01
N LEU A 181 -5.73 -26.65 7.48
CA LEU A 181 -6.88 -27.01 6.66
C LEU A 181 -7.54 -25.75 6.09
N GLU A 182 -7.70 -24.73 6.91
CA GLU A 182 -8.34 -23.46 6.55
C GLU A 182 -7.60 -22.30 7.20
N VAL A 183 -7.60 -21.13 6.53
CA VAL A 183 -7.11 -19.86 7.06
C VAL A 183 -8.18 -18.81 6.82
N HIS A 184 -8.73 -18.26 7.89
CA HIS A 184 -9.69 -17.18 7.84
C HIS A 184 -9.08 -15.92 8.44
N VAL A 185 -9.18 -14.81 7.74
CA VAL A 185 -8.84 -13.48 8.25
C VAL A 185 -10.13 -12.77 8.59
N LYS A 186 -10.21 -12.24 9.81
CA LYS A 186 -11.35 -11.44 10.29
C LYS A 186 -10.82 -10.08 10.71
N ASP A 187 -11.21 -9.07 10.00
CA ASP A 187 -10.86 -7.67 10.30
C ASP A 187 -12.08 -6.93 10.83
N GLY A 188 -11.87 -6.04 11.78
CA GLY A 188 -12.94 -5.28 12.39
C GLY A 188 -12.43 -4.02 13.08
N GLY A 189 -13.27 -2.99 13.13
CA GLY A 189 -12.98 -1.73 13.80
C GLY A 189 -13.85 -1.51 15.02
N ASN A 190 -13.30 -0.84 16.04
CA ASN A 190 -14.00 -0.44 17.26
C ASN A 190 -14.13 1.09 17.37
N LEU A 191 -14.26 1.78 16.24
CA LEU A 191 -14.46 3.23 16.23
C LEU A 191 -15.76 3.58 16.95
N THR A 192 -15.66 4.48 17.92
CA THR A 192 -16.82 5.05 18.60
C THR A 192 -17.05 6.44 18.05
N PRO A 193 -18.14 6.67 17.30
CA PRO A 193 -18.45 8.00 16.78
C PRO A 193 -18.81 8.97 17.92
N PRO A 194 -18.63 10.29 17.70
CA PRO A 194 -19.23 11.29 18.56
C PRO A 194 -20.74 11.09 18.68
N GLU A 195 -21.34 11.45 19.80
CA GLU A 195 -22.79 11.28 20.02
C GLU A 195 -23.65 11.99 18.96
N SER A 196 -23.11 13.08 18.38
CA SER A 196 -23.75 13.81 17.26
C SER A 196 -23.81 13.03 15.94
N GLU A 197 -23.02 11.99 15.80
CA GLU A 197 -22.83 11.21 14.56
C GLU A 197 -23.16 9.72 14.74
N LYS A 198 -23.77 9.36 15.87
CA LYS A 198 -24.03 7.95 16.24
C LYS A 198 -24.92 7.18 15.26
N ASP A 199 -25.72 7.89 14.49
CA ASP A 199 -26.64 7.33 13.50
C ASP A 199 -26.08 7.46 12.06
N GLU A 200 -24.84 7.91 11.90
CA GLU A 200 -24.18 8.07 10.61
C GLU A 200 -23.22 6.92 10.32
N ILE A 201 -23.02 6.64 9.03
CA ILE A 201 -21.99 5.68 8.63
C ILE A 201 -20.65 6.40 8.70
N ILE A 202 -19.75 5.91 9.56
CA ILE A 202 -18.42 6.48 9.75
C ILE A 202 -17.37 5.58 9.13
N PHE A 203 -16.53 6.18 8.29
CA PHE A 203 -15.41 5.51 7.68
C PHE A 203 -14.13 5.87 8.45
N GLY A 204 -13.49 4.88 9.03
CA GLY A 204 -12.19 5.05 9.72
C GLY A 204 -10.99 5.04 8.78
N PHE A 205 -11.22 4.79 7.49
CA PHE A 205 -10.21 4.65 6.44
C PHE A 205 -10.69 5.32 5.14
N ASN A 206 -9.98 5.11 4.04
CA ASN A 206 -10.39 5.63 2.74
C ASN A 206 -11.73 5.04 2.31
N VAL A 207 -12.75 5.91 2.13
CA VAL A 207 -14.12 5.52 1.79
C VAL A 207 -14.18 4.65 0.54
N TRP A 208 -13.43 5.04 -0.49
CA TRP A 208 -13.47 4.33 -1.78
C TRP A 208 -12.86 2.93 -1.69
N THR A 209 -11.79 2.77 -0.90
CA THR A 209 -11.18 1.46 -0.66
C THR A 209 -12.13 0.54 0.09
N VAL A 210 -12.80 1.04 1.14
CA VAL A 210 -13.80 0.27 1.89
C VAL A 210 -14.97 -0.14 1.02
N LEU A 211 -15.51 0.79 0.22
CA LEU A 211 -16.62 0.48 -0.69
C LEU A 211 -16.21 -0.55 -1.75
N ASP A 212 -14.99 -0.45 -2.25
CA ASP A 212 -14.46 -1.38 -3.21
C ASP A 212 -14.31 -2.79 -2.61
N GLU A 213 -13.74 -2.91 -1.42
CA GLU A 213 -13.61 -4.19 -0.71
C GLU A 213 -14.95 -4.85 -0.42
N VAL A 214 -15.96 -4.07 -0.04
CA VAL A 214 -17.29 -4.58 0.31
C VAL A 214 -18.14 -4.93 -0.94
N MET A 215 -17.99 -4.17 -2.03
CA MET A 215 -18.85 -4.27 -3.20
C MET A 215 -18.30 -5.18 -4.30
N ASN A 216 -17.06 -5.59 -4.20
CA ASN A 216 -16.44 -6.47 -5.19
C ASN A 216 -16.78 -7.95 -4.95
N PRO A 217 -16.71 -8.78 -5.99
CA PRO A 217 -16.78 -10.23 -5.84
C PRO A 217 -15.72 -10.74 -4.87
N ASN A 218 -16.10 -11.72 -4.06
CA ASN A 218 -15.18 -12.42 -3.17
C ASN A 218 -14.29 -13.35 -3.99
N ALA A 219 -13.04 -13.53 -3.57
CA ALA A 219 -12.14 -14.51 -4.15
C ALA A 219 -11.78 -15.58 -3.10
N GLU A 220 -11.99 -16.84 -3.46
CA GLU A 220 -11.56 -17.97 -2.68
C GLU A 220 -10.47 -18.75 -3.43
N TRP A 221 -9.55 -19.32 -2.69
CA TRP A 221 -8.55 -20.22 -3.24
C TRP A 221 -8.64 -21.58 -2.58
N SER A 222 -8.61 -22.61 -3.41
CA SER A 222 -8.47 -24.00 -2.95
C SER A 222 -7.33 -24.70 -3.69
N ARG A 223 -6.76 -25.73 -3.06
CA ARG A 223 -5.69 -26.52 -3.68
C ARG A 223 -6.14 -27.21 -4.97
N GLU A 224 -7.37 -27.63 -5.03
CA GLU A 224 -7.94 -28.40 -6.14
C GLU A 224 -8.54 -27.51 -7.22
N GLY A 225 -9.20 -26.41 -6.83
CA GLY A 225 -9.93 -25.52 -7.74
C GLY A 225 -9.15 -24.26 -8.14
N GLY A 226 -8.02 -23.96 -7.47
CA GLY A 226 -7.33 -22.68 -7.67
C GLY A 226 -8.14 -21.49 -7.13
N VAL A 227 -8.02 -20.35 -7.79
CA VAL A 227 -8.81 -19.14 -7.46
C VAL A 227 -10.16 -19.22 -8.17
N HIS A 228 -11.23 -19.01 -7.45
CA HIS A 228 -12.58 -18.81 -7.99
C HIS A 228 -13.22 -17.61 -7.30
N ASN A 229 -14.15 -16.98 -7.99
CA ASN A 229 -14.83 -15.79 -7.49
C ASN A 229 -16.30 -16.12 -7.23
N GLU A 230 -16.82 -15.52 -6.17
CA GLU A 230 -18.22 -15.53 -5.81
C GLU A 230 -18.78 -14.09 -5.84
N ASP A 231 -20.09 -13.98 -5.95
CA ASP A 231 -20.76 -12.68 -5.94
C ASP A 231 -20.46 -11.92 -4.63
N ALA A 232 -20.47 -10.60 -4.71
CA ALA A 232 -20.39 -9.75 -3.53
C ALA A 232 -21.44 -10.18 -2.49
N PHE A 233 -21.04 -10.18 -1.22
CA PHE A 233 -21.85 -10.65 -0.08
C PHE A 233 -22.20 -12.15 -0.07
N ALA A 234 -21.65 -12.96 -0.95
CA ALA A 234 -21.77 -14.41 -0.85
C ALA A 234 -21.09 -14.90 0.44
N GLY A 235 -21.68 -15.88 1.11
CA GLY A 235 -21.12 -16.47 2.33
C GLY A 235 -21.14 -15.54 3.56
N GLU A 236 -21.99 -14.51 3.59
CA GLU A 236 -22.15 -13.62 4.74
C GLU A 236 -22.45 -14.39 6.01
N ALA A 237 -21.72 -14.11 7.08
CA ALA A 237 -21.87 -14.77 8.37
C ALA A 237 -21.57 -13.80 9.53
N ASP A 238 -22.27 -14.01 10.63
CA ASP A 238 -22.00 -13.28 11.87
C ASP A 238 -20.68 -13.77 12.49
N PHE A 239 -19.83 -12.83 12.88
CA PHE A 239 -18.61 -13.10 13.62
C PHE A 239 -18.50 -12.20 14.84
N ARG A 240 -18.32 -12.81 16.01
CA ARG A 240 -18.09 -12.07 17.25
C ARG A 240 -16.59 -11.93 17.48
N MET A 241 -16.10 -10.71 17.46
CA MET A 241 -14.69 -10.43 17.83
C MET A 241 -14.43 -10.83 19.28
N PRO A 242 -13.24 -11.35 19.60
CA PRO A 242 -12.82 -11.62 20.97
C PRO A 242 -12.80 -10.35 21.82
N GLU A 243 -13.14 -10.47 23.11
CA GLU A 243 -12.91 -9.38 24.07
C GLU A 243 -11.40 -8.99 24.07
N PRO A 244 -11.04 -7.71 24.15
CA PRO A 244 -11.85 -6.52 24.52
C PRO A 244 -12.40 -5.69 23.35
N PHE A 245 -12.59 -6.23 22.18
CA PHE A 245 -13.06 -5.54 20.97
C PHE A 245 -14.59 -5.45 20.91
#